data_3922f09578ac7d385458f6c47df8e0b0
#
_entry.id   3922f09578ac7d385458f6c47df8e0b0
#
_cell.length_a   1.000
_cell.length_b   1.000
_cell.length_c   1.000
_cell.angle_alpha   90.00
_cell.angle_beta   90.00
_cell.angle_gamma   90.00
#
_symmetry.space_group_name_H-M   'P 1'
#
loop_
_entity.id
_entity.type
_entity.pdbx_description
1 polymer ?
#
loop_
_entity_poly.entity_id
_entity_poly.type
_entity_poly.pdbx_seq_one_letter_code
_entity_poly.pdbx_strand_id
1 'polypeptide(L)'
;MIGIVAVSHSRALADAAVHLALQMGGEQPPGVRVAAGGPDGDLGTDAVAIAAAIDDADSGDGVLVLMDLGSAILSTETALEFVAAPEQVRLSSAPFVEGLVAAVVTAAGGADLDAVTAEVRGAGAAKQRQLGEGEATASADRDDEPTAHGIDSRSSAPSGEKDAISFETVVVNPSGLHARPAATFVKAASRYDAEVRIADLDAGSDEVSARSLLALMALGVRQGARVRVSASGPQARQALDELRALIDEGFGER
;
A
#
# COMPACT_ATOMS: atom_id res chain seq x y z
N MET A 1 -14.29 -9.37 -1.72
CA MET A 1 -13.21 -8.47 -1.22
C MET A 1 -12.49 -9.20 -0.12
N ILE A 2 -11.16 -9.20 -0.11
CA ILE A 2 -10.36 -9.91 0.89
C ILE A 2 -10.71 -9.48 2.32
N GLY A 3 -10.54 -10.41 3.27
CA GLY A 3 -10.60 -10.13 4.70
C GLY A 3 -9.25 -9.64 5.24
N ILE A 4 -9.28 -8.84 6.30
CA ILE A 4 -8.07 -8.37 6.99
C ILE A 4 -8.21 -8.70 8.47
N VAL A 5 -7.18 -9.28 9.09
CA VAL A 5 -7.13 -9.55 10.52
C VAL A 5 -5.97 -8.79 11.16
N ALA A 6 -6.28 -8.00 12.18
CA ALA A 6 -5.32 -7.29 12.99
C ALA A 6 -5.07 -8.06 14.30
N VAL A 7 -3.90 -8.67 14.42
CA VAL A 7 -3.48 -9.42 15.63
C VAL A 7 -2.58 -8.54 16.48
N SER A 8 -2.91 -8.38 17.75
CA SER A 8 -2.13 -7.53 18.65
C SER A 8 -2.16 -8.04 20.09
N HIS A 9 -1.08 -7.77 20.82
CA HIS A 9 -1.03 -8.01 22.27
C HIS A 9 -1.95 -7.08 23.06
N SER A 10 -2.33 -5.94 22.46
CA SER A 10 -3.16 -4.92 23.10
C SER A 10 -4.40 -4.61 22.28
N ARG A 11 -5.57 -4.84 22.86
CA ARG A 11 -6.86 -4.51 22.23
C ARG A 11 -6.95 -3.03 21.88
N ALA A 12 -6.52 -2.15 22.79
CA ALA A 12 -6.57 -0.72 22.57
C ALA A 12 -5.67 -0.27 21.40
N LEU A 13 -4.48 -0.88 21.25
CA LEU A 13 -3.59 -0.61 20.11
C LEU A 13 -4.24 -1.05 18.79
N ALA A 14 -4.77 -2.27 18.76
CA ALA A 14 -5.40 -2.79 17.54
C ALA A 14 -6.61 -1.95 17.14
N ASP A 15 -7.51 -1.63 18.07
CA ASP A 15 -8.70 -0.84 17.79
C ASP A 15 -8.32 0.57 17.26
N ALA A 16 -7.29 1.22 17.84
CA ALA A 16 -6.81 2.53 17.38
C ALA A 16 -6.19 2.46 15.96
N ALA A 17 -5.37 1.44 15.70
CA ALA A 17 -4.73 1.24 14.40
C ALA A 17 -5.76 0.93 13.30
N VAL A 18 -6.72 0.04 13.57
CA VAL A 18 -7.82 -0.29 12.66
C VAL A 18 -8.70 0.94 12.42
N HIS A 19 -9.04 1.70 13.46
CA HIS A 19 -9.80 2.94 13.30
C HIS A 19 -9.10 3.92 12.35
N LEU A 20 -7.79 4.12 12.52
CA LEU A 20 -7.00 4.96 11.63
C LEU A 20 -7.04 4.46 10.18
N ALA A 21 -6.82 3.17 9.96
CA ALA A 21 -6.82 2.57 8.63
C ALA A 21 -8.19 2.70 7.93
N LEU A 22 -9.28 2.43 8.65
CA LEU A 22 -10.63 2.52 8.11
C LEU A 22 -11.03 3.94 7.69
N GLN A 23 -10.51 4.98 8.34
CA GLN A 23 -10.72 6.38 7.90
C GLN A 23 -10.18 6.63 6.48
N MET A 24 -9.20 5.86 6.03
CA MET A 24 -8.63 5.94 4.68
C MET A 24 -9.28 4.99 3.69
N GLY A 25 -10.03 3.99 4.17
CA GLY A 25 -10.72 2.98 3.35
C GLY A 25 -11.88 3.51 2.50
N GLY A 26 -12.41 4.71 2.80
CA GLY A 26 -13.52 5.31 2.06
C GLY A 26 -14.89 4.80 2.53
N GLU A 27 -15.90 4.88 1.63
CA GLU A 27 -17.28 4.55 1.96
C GLU A 27 -17.56 3.05 2.09
N GLN A 28 -16.75 2.23 1.42
CA GLN A 28 -16.89 0.77 1.42
C GLN A 28 -15.55 0.12 1.75
N PRO A 29 -15.10 0.20 3.01
CA PRO A 29 -13.84 -0.42 3.42
C PRO A 29 -13.97 -1.94 3.44
N PRO A 30 -12.85 -2.69 3.33
CA PRO A 30 -12.83 -4.14 3.53
C PRO A 30 -13.25 -4.52 4.94
N GLY A 31 -13.69 -5.76 5.11
CA GLY A 31 -13.93 -6.33 6.42
C GLY A 31 -12.62 -6.47 7.21
N VAL A 32 -12.52 -5.76 8.35
CA VAL A 32 -11.37 -5.90 9.26
C VAL A 32 -11.85 -6.55 10.56
N ARG A 33 -11.16 -7.60 11.00
CA ARG A 33 -11.37 -8.25 12.30
C ARG A 33 -10.19 -8.00 13.21
N VAL A 34 -10.45 -7.92 14.50
CA VAL A 34 -9.44 -7.70 15.53
C VAL A 34 -9.39 -8.91 16.45
N ALA A 35 -8.22 -9.55 16.50
CA ALA A 35 -7.90 -10.57 17.48
C ALA A 35 -6.77 -10.04 18.37
N ALA A 36 -7.11 -9.55 19.56
CA ALA A 36 -6.15 -8.85 20.40
C ALA A 36 -6.43 -9.01 21.90
N GLY A 37 -5.38 -9.11 22.67
CA GLY A 37 -5.39 -9.45 24.09
C GLY A 37 -5.30 -10.95 24.33
N GLY A 38 -4.92 -11.34 25.55
CA GLY A 38 -4.96 -12.72 26.02
C GLY A 38 -6.38 -13.19 26.36
N PRO A 39 -6.56 -14.49 26.72
CA PRO A 39 -7.88 -15.09 27.01
C PRO A 39 -8.66 -14.37 28.10
N ASP A 40 -7.96 -13.81 29.08
CA ASP A 40 -8.55 -13.12 30.24
C ASP A 40 -8.67 -11.61 30.04
N GLY A 41 -8.42 -11.10 28.79
CA GLY A 41 -8.45 -9.68 28.45
C GLY A 41 -7.19 -8.90 28.88
N ASP A 42 -6.14 -9.59 29.30
CA ASP A 42 -4.82 -9.07 29.60
C ASP A 42 -3.98 -8.83 28.32
N LEU A 43 -2.74 -8.38 28.49
CA LEU A 43 -1.80 -8.26 27.37
C LEU A 43 -1.36 -9.65 26.91
N GLY A 44 -1.54 -9.93 25.64
CA GLY A 44 -1.17 -11.21 25.04
C GLY A 44 -1.89 -11.48 23.75
N THR A 45 -1.80 -12.70 23.26
CA THR A 45 -2.47 -13.19 22.05
C THR A 45 -3.12 -14.53 22.31
N ASP A 46 -4.27 -14.79 21.72
CA ASP A 46 -5.02 -16.04 21.86
C ASP A 46 -5.20 -16.69 20.47
N ALA A 47 -4.61 -17.86 20.28
CA ALA A 47 -4.67 -18.59 19.00
C ALA A 47 -6.11 -18.97 18.60
N VAL A 48 -6.98 -19.28 19.57
CA VAL A 48 -8.39 -19.62 19.29
C VAL A 48 -9.15 -18.38 18.80
N ALA A 49 -8.94 -17.24 19.45
CA ALA A 49 -9.54 -15.98 19.03
C ALA A 49 -9.02 -15.52 17.66
N ILE A 50 -7.73 -15.76 17.38
CA ILE A 50 -7.13 -15.47 16.06
C ILE A 50 -7.76 -16.35 14.98
N ALA A 51 -7.90 -17.66 15.20
CA ALA A 51 -8.53 -18.58 14.25
C ALA A 51 -9.97 -18.16 13.94
N ALA A 52 -10.76 -17.87 14.97
CA ALA A 52 -12.13 -17.40 14.82
C ALA A 52 -12.21 -16.09 14.02
N ALA A 53 -11.28 -15.13 14.25
CA ALA A 53 -11.23 -13.88 13.53
C ALA A 53 -10.86 -14.09 12.05
N ILE A 54 -10.00 -15.06 11.73
CA ILE A 54 -9.64 -15.42 10.35
C ILE A 54 -10.85 -16.00 9.63
N ASP A 55 -11.53 -16.99 10.23
CA ASP A 55 -12.73 -17.60 9.64
C ASP A 55 -13.86 -16.57 9.46
N ASP A 56 -14.05 -15.65 10.42
CA ASP A 56 -15.03 -14.57 10.33
C ASP A 56 -14.68 -13.50 9.26
N ALA A 57 -13.40 -13.35 8.93
CA ALA A 57 -12.94 -12.40 7.91
C ALA A 57 -13.02 -12.99 6.49
N ASP A 58 -12.96 -14.30 6.36
CA ASP A 58 -12.92 -14.97 5.06
C ASP A 58 -14.30 -14.91 4.37
N SER A 59 -14.31 -14.29 3.19
CA SER A 59 -15.46 -14.23 2.29
C SER A 59 -15.29 -15.09 1.03
N GLY A 60 -14.23 -15.89 0.97
CA GLY A 60 -13.83 -16.68 -0.19
C GLY A 60 -12.78 -15.99 -1.08
N ASP A 61 -12.40 -14.74 -0.77
CA ASP A 61 -11.35 -14.00 -1.48
C ASP A 61 -10.01 -14.02 -0.74
N GLY A 62 -9.93 -14.77 0.38
CA GLY A 62 -8.77 -14.95 1.24
C GLY A 62 -8.57 -13.85 2.29
N VAL A 63 -7.63 -14.10 3.21
CA VAL A 63 -7.41 -13.29 4.40
C VAL A 63 -5.94 -12.88 4.54
N LEU A 64 -5.69 -11.59 4.78
CA LEU A 64 -4.38 -11.06 5.16
C LEU A 64 -4.34 -10.81 6.67
N VAL A 65 -3.33 -11.36 7.34
CA VAL A 65 -3.11 -11.18 8.78
C VAL A 65 -1.91 -10.28 9.02
N LEU A 66 -2.11 -9.21 9.78
CA LEU A 66 -1.06 -8.29 10.24
C LEU A 66 -0.89 -8.42 11.75
N MET A 67 0.35 -8.39 12.21
CA MET A 67 0.74 -8.64 13.60
C MET A 67 1.58 -7.49 14.15
N ASP A 68 1.38 -7.13 15.41
CA ASP A 68 2.10 -6.02 16.04
C ASP A 68 3.55 -6.38 16.43
N LEU A 69 3.76 -7.58 16.96
CA LEU A 69 5.06 -8.05 17.43
C LEU A 69 5.38 -9.45 16.90
N GLY A 70 6.67 -9.80 16.87
CA GLY A 70 7.13 -11.10 16.41
C GLY A 70 6.55 -12.29 17.18
N SER A 71 6.25 -12.13 18.48
CA SER A 71 5.60 -13.17 19.30
C SER A 71 4.19 -13.51 18.82
N ALA A 72 3.46 -12.56 18.22
CA ALA A 72 2.14 -12.82 17.64
C ALA A 72 2.20 -13.79 16.44
N ILE A 73 3.35 -13.92 15.78
CA ILE A 73 3.55 -14.87 14.68
C ILE A 73 3.31 -16.30 15.19
N LEU A 74 3.91 -16.67 16.31
CA LEU A 74 3.77 -18.03 16.88
C LEU A 74 2.31 -18.36 17.20
N SER A 75 1.57 -17.41 17.79
CA SER A 75 0.14 -17.61 18.09
C SER A 75 -0.69 -17.70 16.82
N THR A 76 -0.33 -16.93 15.78
CA THR A 76 -1.04 -16.96 14.50
C THR A 76 -0.74 -18.24 13.72
N GLU A 77 0.51 -18.72 13.71
CA GLU A 77 0.86 -20.02 13.13
C GLU A 77 0.11 -21.16 13.81
N THR A 78 0.01 -21.13 15.15
CA THR A 78 -0.81 -22.08 15.90
C THR A 78 -2.30 -21.96 15.52
N ALA A 79 -2.81 -20.76 15.33
CA ALA A 79 -4.20 -20.54 14.94
C ALA A 79 -4.52 -21.16 13.57
N LEU A 80 -3.57 -21.19 12.62
CA LEU A 80 -3.79 -21.80 11.30
C LEU A 80 -4.11 -23.29 11.35
N GLU A 81 -3.76 -23.99 12.44
CA GLU A 81 -4.16 -25.39 12.64
C GLU A 81 -5.66 -25.57 12.87
N PHE A 82 -6.36 -24.49 13.23
CA PHE A 82 -7.80 -24.49 13.55
C PHE A 82 -8.66 -23.75 12.50
N VAL A 83 -8.04 -23.08 11.53
CA VAL A 83 -8.72 -22.32 10.46
C VAL A 83 -9.27 -23.27 9.40
N ALA A 84 -10.45 -22.96 8.87
CA ALA A 84 -11.14 -23.79 7.88
C ALA A 84 -10.42 -23.87 6.53
N ALA A 85 -9.77 -22.76 6.07
CA ALA A 85 -9.07 -22.67 4.78
C ALA A 85 -7.68 -21.99 4.95
N PRO A 86 -6.72 -22.64 5.61
CA PRO A 86 -5.43 -22.03 5.93
C PRO A 86 -4.60 -21.68 4.67
N GLU A 87 -4.82 -22.34 3.55
CA GLU A 87 -4.15 -22.04 2.28
C GLU A 87 -4.54 -20.68 1.68
N GLN A 88 -5.68 -20.13 2.08
CA GLN A 88 -6.16 -18.81 1.67
C GLN A 88 -5.68 -17.68 2.60
N VAL A 89 -4.89 -18.00 3.63
CA VAL A 89 -4.38 -17.02 4.59
C VAL A 89 -2.95 -16.60 4.23
N ARG A 90 -2.68 -15.31 4.32
CA ARG A 90 -1.32 -14.74 4.18
C ARG A 90 -0.94 -14.01 5.45
N LEU A 91 0.23 -14.35 6.01
CA LEU A 91 0.82 -13.64 7.14
C LEU A 91 1.78 -12.57 6.63
N SER A 92 1.73 -11.38 7.21
CA SER A 92 2.57 -10.25 6.80
C SER A 92 3.54 -9.84 7.90
N SER A 93 4.81 -9.65 7.54
CA SER A 93 5.86 -9.07 8.40
C SER A 93 5.95 -7.55 8.33
N ALA A 94 5.02 -6.90 7.64
CA ALA A 94 5.02 -5.45 7.50
C ALA A 94 4.84 -4.72 8.84
N PRO A 95 5.30 -3.46 8.96
CA PRO A 95 4.98 -2.63 10.11
C PRO A 95 3.48 -2.55 10.32
N PHE A 96 3.01 -2.79 11.55
CA PHE A 96 1.60 -3.04 11.86
C PHE A 96 0.65 -1.93 11.39
N VAL A 97 0.95 -0.69 11.74
CA VAL A 97 0.06 0.46 11.43
C VAL A 97 0.08 0.80 9.94
N GLU A 98 1.28 0.95 9.36
CA GLU A 98 1.44 1.24 7.93
C GLU A 98 0.89 0.11 7.06
N GLY A 99 1.12 -1.13 7.48
CA GLY A 99 0.59 -2.31 6.81
C GLY A 99 -0.93 -2.34 6.80
N LEU A 100 -1.58 -2.03 7.94
CA LEU A 100 -3.04 -1.93 8.02
C LEU A 100 -3.60 -0.85 7.10
N VAL A 101 -2.99 0.33 7.09
CA VAL A 101 -3.40 1.42 6.19
C VAL A 101 -3.28 1.02 4.73
N ALA A 102 -2.13 0.46 4.34
CA ALA A 102 -1.89 -0.01 2.98
C ALA A 102 -2.89 -1.10 2.58
N ALA A 103 -3.10 -2.11 3.45
CA ALA A 103 -4.03 -3.21 3.20
C ALA A 103 -5.47 -2.71 2.99
N VAL A 104 -5.96 -1.85 3.88
CA VAL A 104 -7.33 -1.31 3.80
C VAL A 104 -7.53 -0.49 2.53
N VAL A 105 -6.60 0.39 2.17
CA VAL A 105 -6.72 1.25 0.98
C VAL A 105 -6.67 0.43 -0.31
N THR A 106 -5.72 -0.50 -0.40
CA THR A 106 -5.53 -1.32 -1.60
C THR A 106 -6.68 -2.30 -1.80
N ALA A 107 -7.17 -2.93 -0.72
CA ALA A 107 -8.35 -3.80 -0.76
C ALA A 107 -9.62 -3.01 -1.09
N ALA A 108 -9.81 -1.79 -0.58
CA ALA A 108 -10.93 -0.91 -0.93
C ALA A 108 -10.89 -0.50 -2.41
N GLY A 109 -9.72 -0.51 -3.05
CA GLY A 109 -9.53 -0.35 -4.49
C GLY A 109 -9.89 -1.59 -5.32
N GLY A 110 -10.31 -2.69 -4.68
CA GLY A 110 -10.71 -3.94 -5.35
C GLY A 110 -9.56 -4.88 -5.71
N ALA A 111 -8.37 -4.66 -5.14
CA ALA A 111 -7.22 -5.55 -5.34
C ALA A 111 -7.44 -6.92 -4.69
N ASP A 112 -6.89 -7.97 -5.30
CA ASP A 112 -6.89 -9.33 -4.77
C ASP A 112 -5.86 -9.51 -3.65
N LEU A 113 -5.85 -10.70 -3.03
CA LEU A 113 -4.98 -11.02 -1.90
C LEU A 113 -3.49 -10.90 -2.24
N ASP A 114 -3.09 -11.31 -3.44
CA ASP A 114 -1.68 -11.28 -3.82
C ASP A 114 -1.20 -9.84 -4.05
N ALA A 115 -2.01 -9.00 -4.70
CA ALA A 115 -1.72 -7.58 -4.90
C ALA A 115 -1.68 -6.81 -3.57
N VAL A 116 -2.63 -7.04 -2.66
CA VAL A 116 -2.62 -6.42 -1.32
C VAL A 116 -1.40 -6.87 -0.52
N THR A 117 -1.07 -8.17 -0.56
CA THR A 117 0.12 -8.70 0.13
C THR A 117 1.41 -8.09 -0.40
N ALA A 118 1.52 -7.91 -1.73
CA ALA A 118 2.68 -7.28 -2.36
C ALA A 118 2.83 -5.81 -1.93
N GLU A 119 1.73 -5.04 -1.94
CA GLU A 119 1.71 -3.65 -1.48
C GLU A 119 2.17 -3.54 -0.02
N VAL A 120 1.57 -4.31 0.86
CA VAL A 120 1.85 -4.28 2.30
C VAL A 120 3.32 -4.57 2.65
N ARG A 121 3.99 -5.44 1.89
CA ARG A 121 5.43 -5.71 2.07
C ARG A 121 6.29 -4.46 1.96
N GLY A 122 5.88 -3.49 1.15
CA GLY A 122 6.56 -2.22 0.97
C GLY A 122 6.29 -1.17 2.06
N ALA A 123 5.44 -1.45 3.05
CA ALA A 123 4.92 -0.45 3.98
C ALA A 123 5.98 0.32 4.79
N GLY A 124 7.13 -0.29 5.09
CA GLY A 124 8.24 0.39 5.78
C GLY A 124 9.13 1.25 4.88
N ALA A 125 9.15 0.98 3.58
CA ALA A 125 10.13 1.57 2.66
C ALA A 125 9.96 3.10 2.46
N ALA A 126 8.74 3.62 2.57
CA ALA A 126 8.50 5.06 2.45
C ALA A 126 9.17 5.85 3.58
N LYS A 127 9.02 5.37 4.82
CA LYS A 127 9.67 5.96 6.00
C LYS A 127 11.21 5.87 5.92
N GLN A 128 11.73 4.72 5.53
CA GLN A 128 13.18 4.50 5.37
C GLN A 128 13.80 5.47 4.38
N ARG A 129 13.15 5.66 3.22
CA ARG A 129 13.61 6.63 2.20
C ARG A 129 13.59 8.07 2.72
N GLN A 130 12.53 8.48 3.41
CA GLN A 130 12.42 9.83 3.97
C GLN A 130 13.47 10.12 5.05
N LEU A 131 13.92 9.08 5.78
CA LEU A 131 14.97 9.18 6.79
C LEU A 131 16.39 9.00 6.20
N GLY A 132 16.51 8.74 4.90
CA GLY A 132 17.80 8.49 4.25
C GLY A 132 18.43 7.13 4.58
N GLU A 133 17.67 6.21 5.16
CA GLU A 133 18.17 4.90 5.58
C GLU A 133 18.29 3.90 4.41
N GLY A 134 17.73 4.22 3.24
CA GLY A 134 17.71 3.34 2.07
C GLY A 134 19.00 3.30 1.24
N GLU A 135 19.93 4.25 1.43
CA GLU A 135 21.16 4.34 0.64
C GLU A 135 22.35 3.57 1.25
N ALA A 136 22.27 3.20 2.52
CA ALA A 136 23.41 2.58 3.23
C ALA A 136 23.62 1.08 2.90
N THR A 137 22.64 0.37 2.38
CA THR A 137 22.75 -1.07 2.08
C THR A 137 23.20 -1.39 0.66
N ALA A 138 23.22 -0.40 -0.25
CA ALA A 138 23.69 -0.59 -1.63
C ALA A 138 25.20 -0.39 -1.80
N SER A 139 25.92 0.08 -0.76
CA SER A 139 27.34 0.45 -0.85
C SER A 139 28.32 -0.57 -0.27
N ALA A 140 27.86 -1.70 0.28
CA ALA A 140 28.72 -2.64 1.01
C ALA A 140 29.31 -3.78 0.18
N ASP A 141 28.96 -3.93 -1.10
CA ASP A 141 29.48 -5.01 -1.97
C ASP A 141 30.05 -4.47 -3.30
N ARG A 142 30.97 -3.52 -3.25
CA ARG A 142 31.80 -3.17 -4.41
C ARG A 142 33.24 -2.91 -3.99
N ASP A 143 33.95 -3.96 -3.75
CA ASP A 143 35.42 -3.96 -3.89
C ASP A 143 35.82 -5.04 -4.88
N ASP A 144 36.71 -4.60 -5.83
CA ASP A 144 37.45 -5.35 -6.86
C ASP A 144 36.71 -5.69 -8.15
N GLU A 145 37.07 -5.28 -9.34
CA GLU A 145 38.32 -4.91 -10.03
C GLU A 145 37.99 -4.25 -11.40
N PRO A 146 38.85 -3.42 -12.04
CA PRO A 146 38.48 -2.74 -13.29
C PRO A 146 38.95 -3.54 -14.50
N THR A 147 38.05 -3.99 -15.35
CA THR A 147 38.38 -4.35 -16.75
C THR A 147 37.54 -3.55 -17.72
N ALA A 148 38.22 -2.69 -18.44
CA ALA A 148 37.71 -1.96 -19.57
C ALA A 148 37.42 -2.92 -20.73
N HIS A 149 36.18 -2.86 -21.27
CA HIS A 149 35.92 -3.08 -22.70
C HIS A 149 34.60 -2.38 -23.01
N GLY A 150 34.68 -1.32 -23.80
CA GLY A 150 33.52 -0.67 -24.37
C GLY A 150 32.82 -1.55 -25.40
N ILE A 151 31.52 -1.60 -25.31
CA ILE A 151 30.65 -1.88 -26.45
C ILE A 151 29.35 -1.07 -26.24
N ASP A 152 29.00 -0.30 -27.28
CA ASP A 152 27.71 0.34 -27.49
C ASP A 152 26.54 -0.50 -26.99
N SER A 153 25.84 -0.01 -25.96
CA SER A 153 24.52 -0.52 -25.61
C SER A 153 23.50 0.58 -25.88
N ARG A 154 22.95 0.53 -27.07
CA ARG A 154 21.70 1.23 -27.38
C ARG A 154 20.66 0.80 -26.37
N SER A 155 20.20 1.78 -25.60
CA SER A 155 19.04 1.70 -24.74
C SER A 155 17.87 1.13 -25.54
N SER A 156 17.49 -0.11 -25.24
CA SER A 156 16.19 -0.65 -25.62
C SER A 156 15.17 -0.11 -24.61
N ALA A 157 14.45 0.91 -25.01
CA ALA A 157 13.21 1.32 -24.37
C ALA A 157 12.25 0.11 -24.33
N PRO A 158 11.53 -0.13 -23.22
CA PRO A 158 10.50 -1.17 -23.19
C PRO A 158 9.37 -0.76 -24.14
N SER A 159 9.15 -1.58 -25.14
CA SER A 159 8.07 -1.48 -26.13
C SER A 159 6.71 -1.75 -25.44
N GLY A 160 5.96 -0.67 -25.16
CA GLY A 160 4.62 -0.73 -24.56
C GLY A 160 3.86 0.61 -24.60
N GLU A 161 4.43 1.66 -25.20
CA GLU A 161 3.90 3.03 -25.20
C GLU A 161 3.08 3.38 -26.46
N LYS A 162 2.13 2.52 -26.84
CA LYS A 162 1.15 2.91 -27.85
C LYS A 162 -0.13 3.33 -27.12
N ASP A 163 -0.46 4.62 -27.15
CA ASP A 163 -1.68 5.28 -26.68
C ASP A 163 -1.75 5.74 -25.20
N ALA A 164 -0.63 5.98 -24.52
CA ALA A 164 -0.64 6.66 -23.24
C ALA A 164 -0.98 8.15 -23.43
N ILE A 165 -1.99 8.63 -22.70
CA ILE A 165 -2.34 10.05 -22.61
C ILE A 165 -1.91 10.59 -21.25
N SER A 166 -1.60 11.87 -21.14
CA SER A 166 -1.15 12.47 -19.88
C SER A 166 -1.59 13.91 -19.73
N PHE A 167 -1.54 14.39 -18.49
CA PHE A 167 -1.63 15.82 -18.18
C PHE A 167 -0.60 16.19 -17.11
N GLU A 168 -0.29 17.49 -17.06
CA GLU A 168 0.52 18.08 -15.99
C GLU A 168 -0.35 19.05 -15.19
N THR A 169 -0.15 19.11 -13.90
CA THR A 169 -0.81 20.04 -13.00
C THR A 169 0.03 20.30 -11.76
N VAL A 170 -0.42 21.24 -10.92
CA VAL A 170 0.24 21.61 -9.66
C VAL A 170 -0.60 21.11 -8.49
N VAL A 171 0.05 20.48 -7.52
CA VAL A 171 -0.61 20.02 -6.28
C VAL A 171 -0.92 21.22 -5.40
N VAL A 172 -2.21 21.47 -5.15
CA VAL A 172 -2.68 22.68 -4.44
C VAL A 172 -2.95 22.48 -2.97
N ASN A 173 -3.19 21.25 -2.52
CA ASN A 173 -3.51 20.97 -1.11
C ASN A 173 -2.31 21.24 -0.17
N PRO A 174 -2.55 21.81 1.02
CA PRO A 174 -1.49 22.33 1.91
C PRO A 174 -0.45 21.32 2.35
N SER A 175 -0.87 20.08 2.55
CA SER A 175 0.02 19.00 3.03
C SER A 175 0.60 18.12 1.92
N GLY A 176 0.37 18.45 0.65
CA GLY A 176 0.81 17.63 -0.49
C GLY A 176 0.11 16.26 -0.56
N LEU A 177 0.70 15.30 -1.28
CA LEU A 177 0.15 13.95 -1.40
C LEU A 177 0.51 13.08 -0.18
N HIS A 178 0.05 13.46 1.02
CA HIS A 178 0.15 12.63 2.21
C HIS A 178 -0.91 11.51 2.22
N ALA A 179 -0.97 10.70 3.28
CA ALA A 179 -1.74 9.46 3.32
C ALA A 179 -3.21 9.58 2.87
N ARG A 180 -3.95 10.63 3.28
CA ARG A 180 -5.37 10.80 2.92
C ARG A 180 -5.58 11.16 1.44
N PRO A 181 -4.95 12.21 0.87
CA PRO A 181 -4.97 12.48 -0.56
C PRO A 181 -4.49 11.31 -1.40
N ALA A 182 -3.37 10.67 -1.00
CA ALA A 182 -2.84 9.50 -1.70
C ALA A 182 -3.85 8.34 -1.71
N ALA A 183 -4.52 8.05 -0.59
CA ALA A 183 -5.57 7.03 -0.52
C ALA A 183 -6.76 7.37 -1.43
N THR A 184 -7.16 8.65 -1.49
CA THR A 184 -8.23 9.11 -2.39
C THR A 184 -7.82 8.94 -3.85
N PHE A 185 -6.57 9.26 -4.18
CA PHE A 185 -6.01 9.09 -5.52
C PHE A 185 -5.99 7.62 -5.96
N VAL A 186 -5.49 6.72 -5.09
CA VAL A 186 -5.47 5.26 -5.35
C VAL A 186 -6.87 4.75 -5.65
N LYS A 187 -7.84 5.10 -4.82
CA LYS A 187 -9.24 4.66 -5.00
C LYS A 187 -9.83 5.17 -6.31
N ALA A 188 -9.59 6.42 -6.67
CA ALA A 188 -10.05 6.97 -7.94
C ALA A 188 -9.40 6.24 -9.13
N ALA A 189 -8.07 6.07 -9.11
CA ALA A 189 -7.34 5.36 -10.15
C ALA A 189 -7.78 3.89 -10.31
N SER A 190 -8.18 3.23 -9.21
CA SER A 190 -8.59 1.83 -9.21
C SER A 190 -9.99 1.56 -9.76
N ARG A 191 -10.82 2.60 -9.92
CA ARG A 191 -12.19 2.45 -10.47
C ARG A 191 -12.22 2.18 -11.97
N TYR A 192 -11.13 2.48 -12.67
CA TYR A 192 -11.08 2.48 -14.13
C TYR A 192 -10.25 1.32 -14.66
N ASP A 193 -10.67 0.77 -15.78
CA ASP A 193 -9.85 -0.16 -16.57
C ASP A 193 -8.80 0.64 -17.34
N ALA A 194 -7.76 1.08 -16.60
CA ALA A 194 -6.64 1.87 -17.11
C ALA A 194 -5.40 1.65 -16.24
N GLU A 195 -4.24 1.57 -16.83
CA GLU A 195 -2.98 1.68 -16.11
C GLU A 195 -2.67 3.18 -15.91
N VAL A 196 -2.64 3.62 -14.65
CA VAL A 196 -2.37 5.01 -14.30
C VAL A 196 -1.04 5.12 -13.57
N ARG A 197 -0.24 6.11 -13.95
CA ARG A 197 1.07 6.42 -13.35
C ARG A 197 1.16 7.89 -13.01
N ILE A 198 2.03 8.24 -12.07
CA ILE A 198 2.32 9.60 -11.65
C ILE A 198 3.80 9.80 -11.40
N ALA A 199 4.33 10.97 -11.75
CA ALA A 199 5.68 11.40 -11.42
C ALA A 199 5.69 12.81 -10.84
N ASP A 200 6.63 13.08 -9.93
CA ASP A 200 6.96 14.44 -9.48
C ASP A 200 8.01 15.03 -10.43
N LEU A 201 7.60 16.03 -11.20
CA LEU A 201 8.45 16.67 -12.22
C LEU A 201 9.53 17.56 -11.58
N ASP A 202 9.23 18.16 -10.45
CA ASP A 202 10.16 19.06 -9.77
C ASP A 202 11.25 18.29 -9.02
N ALA A 203 10.92 17.08 -8.51
CA ALA A 203 11.89 16.17 -7.95
C ALA A 203 12.62 15.32 -9.00
N GLY A 204 12.16 15.32 -10.26
CA GLY A 204 12.70 14.47 -11.33
C GLY A 204 12.53 12.98 -11.05
N SER A 205 11.43 12.60 -10.41
CA SER A 205 11.17 11.21 -10.04
C SER A 205 10.80 10.35 -11.26
N ASP A 206 11.06 9.04 -11.14
CA ASP A 206 10.46 8.06 -12.04
C ASP A 206 8.93 8.01 -11.85
N GLU A 207 8.23 7.56 -12.89
CA GLU A 207 6.79 7.30 -12.82
C GLU A 207 6.49 6.09 -11.92
N VAL A 208 5.58 6.28 -10.97
CA VAL A 208 5.10 5.21 -10.09
C VAL A 208 3.64 4.87 -10.35
N SER A 209 3.23 3.67 -9.96
CA SER A 209 1.83 3.25 -10.09
C SER A 209 0.91 4.11 -9.21
N ALA A 210 -0.13 4.68 -9.82
CA ALA A 210 -1.16 5.43 -9.13
C ALA A 210 -2.11 4.54 -8.28
N ARG A 211 -1.97 3.22 -8.38
CA ARG A 211 -2.72 2.23 -7.58
C ARG A 211 -1.97 1.78 -6.33
N SER A 212 -0.71 2.20 -6.16
CA SER A 212 0.10 1.92 -4.97
C SER A 212 0.08 3.12 -4.03
N LEU A 213 -0.56 2.97 -2.87
CA LEU A 213 -0.55 4.00 -1.82
C LEU A 213 0.88 4.31 -1.37
N LEU A 214 1.66 3.26 -1.19
CA LEU A 214 3.02 3.39 -0.68
C LEU A 214 3.95 4.07 -1.70
N ALA A 215 3.79 3.76 -2.99
CA ALA A 215 4.53 4.43 -4.05
C ALA A 215 4.19 5.92 -4.12
N LEU A 216 2.91 6.29 -4.02
CA LEU A 216 2.47 7.68 -3.97
C LEU A 216 3.03 8.44 -2.76
N MET A 217 2.97 7.84 -1.58
CA MET A 217 3.54 8.44 -0.36
C MET A 217 5.06 8.59 -0.45
N ALA A 218 5.73 7.65 -1.12
CA ALA A 218 7.16 7.66 -1.30
C ALA A 218 7.67 8.74 -2.28
N LEU A 219 6.82 9.20 -3.21
CA LEU A 219 7.14 10.35 -4.06
C LEU A 219 7.37 11.63 -3.23
N GLY A 220 6.71 11.73 -2.06
CA GLY A 220 6.89 12.88 -1.17
C GLY A 220 6.42 14.21 -1.76
N VAL A 221 5.46 14.18 -2.69
CA VAL A 221 4.96 15.35 -3.42
C VAL A 221 4.42 16.39 -2.45
N ARG A 222 4.95 17.59 -2.50
CA ARG A 222 4.60 18.71 -1.61
C ARG A 222 3.61 19.66 -2.29
N GLN A 223 3.02 20.56 -1.49
CA GLN A 223 2.24 21.67 -2.04
C GLN A 223 3.09 22.48 -3.04
N GLY A 224 2.50 22.81 -4.17
CA GLY A 224 3.14 23.60 -5.24
C GLY A 224 3.98 22.75 -6.21
N ALA A 225 4.22 21.47 -5.93
CA ALA A 225 4.97 20.61 -6.84
C ALA A 225 4.18 20.33 -8.13
N ARG A 226 4.89 20.30 -9.25
CA ARG A 226 4.32 19.91 -10.54
C ARG A 226 4.38 18.40 -10.68
N VAL A 227 3.25 17.81 -11.00
CA VAL A 227 3.13 16.37 -11.25
C VAL A 227 2.65 16.12 -12.68
N ARG A 228 3.12 15.00 -13.25
CA ARG A 228 2.56 14.43 -14.48
C ARG A 228 1.80 13.19 -14.11
N VAL A 229 0.55 13.10 -14.57
CA VAL A 229 -0.26 11.90 -14.49
C VAL A 229 -0.46 11.36 -15.89
N SER A 230 -0.09 10.11 -16.11
CA SER A 230 -0.21 9.40 -17.38
C SER A 230 -1.16 8.20 -17.23
N ALA A 231 -1.89 7.87 -18.28
CA ALA A 231 -2.76 6.69 -18.28
C ALA A 231 -2.81 6.04 -19.66
N SER A 232 -2.94 4.71 -19.67
CA SER A 232 -3.17 3.90 -20.85
C SER A 232 -4.29 2.89 -20.57
N GLY A 233 -4.97 2.43 -21.63
CA GLY A 233 -6.07 1.47 -21.52
C GLY A 233 -7.43 2.04 -21.91
N PRO A 234 -8.49 1.20 -21.90
CA PRO A 234 -9.81 1.54 -22.43
C PRO A 234 -10.47 2.76 -21.77
N GLN A 235 -10.22 2.95 -20.47
CA GLN A 235 -10.82 4.04 -19.68
C GLN A 235 -9.80 5.12 -19.27
N ALA A 236 -8.65 5.20 -19.94
CA ALA A 236 -7.57 6.13 -19.60
C ALA A 236 -8.04 7.58 -19.49
N ARG A 237 -8.87 8.07 -20.44
CA ARG A 237 -9.36 9.44 -20.42
C ARG A 237 -10.25 9.74 -19.22
N GLN A 238 -11.19 8.84 -18.92
CA GLN A 238 -12.10 9.02 -17.77
C GLN A 238 -11.31 9.03 -16.45
N ALA A 239 -10.31 8.15 -16.33
CA ALA A 239 -9.42 8.12 -15.17
C ALA A 239 -8.68 9.46 -15.00
N LEU A 240 -8.08 9.99 -16.09
CA LEU A 240 -7.36 11.26 -16.04
C LEU A 240 -8.25 12.45 -15.73
N ASP A 241 -9.48 12.48 -16.26
CA ASP A 241 -10.43 13.58 -16.02
C ASP A 241 -10.84 13.64 -14.54
N GLU A 242 -11.14 12.48 -13.89
CA GLU A 242 -11.44 12.42 -12.45
C GLU A 242 -10.22 12.78 -11.60
N LEU A 243 -9.05 12.23 -11.92
CA LEU A 243 -7.83 12.48 -11.14
C LEU A 243 -7.40 13.95 -11.23
N ARG A 244 -7.56 14.59 -12.40
CA ARG A 244 -7.32 16.01 -12.55
C ARG A 244 -8.24 16.83 -11.64
N ALA A 245 -9.54 16.54 -11.66
CA ALA A 245 -10.50 17.24 -10.81
C ALA A 245 -10.14 17.11 -9.32
N LEU A 246 -9.75 15.91 -8.87
CA LEU A 246 -9.33 15.69 -7.48
C LEU A 246 -8.11 16.52 -7.09
N ILE A 247 -7.09 16.61 -7.95
CA ILE A 247 -5.89 17.43 -7.68
C ILE A 247 -6.26 18.92 -7.67
N ASP A 248 -7.02 19.39 -8.66
CA ASP A 248 -7.40 20.80 -8.81
C ASP A 248 -8.31 21.27 -7.66
N GLU A 249 -9.12 20.37 -7.08
CA GLU A 249 -9.96 20.60 -5.89
C GLU A 249 -9.17 20.46 -4.57
N GLY A 250 -7.90 20.05 -4.62
CA GLY A 250 -7.05 19.82 -3.45
C GLY A 250 -7.55 18.69 -2.56
N PHE A 251 -8.18 17.65 -3.13
CA PHE A 251 -8.71 16.48 -2.42
C PHE A 251 -9.71 16.84 -1.30
N GLY A 252 -10.38 18.00 -1.40
CA GLY A 252 -11.26 18.53 -0.36
C GLY A 252 -10.55 19.13 0.85
N GLU A 253 -9.22 19.28 0.81
CA GLU A 253 -8.40 19.94 1.83
C GLU A 253 -8.09 21.37 1.35
N ARG A 254 -8.74 22.37 1.95
CA ARG A 254 -8.51 23.79 1.67
C ARG A 254 -8.20 24.54 2.95
#